data_b987714ddb4406da44f96b7c7ecd21da
#
_entry.id   b987714ddb4406da44f96b7c7ecd21da
#
_cell.length_a   1.000
_cell.length_b   1.000
_cell.length_c   1.000
_cell.angle_alpha   90.00
_cell.angle_beta   90.00
_cell.angle_gamma   90.00
#
_symmetry.space_group_name_H-M   'P 1'
#
loop_
_entity.id
_entity.type
_entity.pdbx_description
1 polymer ?
#
loop_
_entity_poly.entity_id
_entity_poly.type
_entity_poly.pdbx_seq_one_letter_code
_entity_poly.pdbx_strand_id
1 'polypeptide(L)'
;MHNFRKLVIWTRSIDLVTRIYQLTNTFPSHERFGLISQMQRAAVSIPTNIAEGSAKTSNKDFARFLEISIGSSLELETELIITLNLKYIDSMIFEDIQNEIIKLQKMITVFKNKLE
;
A
#
# COMPACT_ATOMS: atom_id res chain seq x y z
N MET A 1 -17.74 -12.13 8.34
CA MET A 1 -16.40 -12.43 7.82
C MET A 1 -16.40 -12.35 6.30
N HIS A 2 -15.42 -11.69 5.74
CA HIS A 2 -15.28 -11.54 4.30
C HIS A 2 -14.18 -12.49 3.78
N ASN A 3 -14.32 -12.93 2.54
CA ASN A 3 -13.24 -13.66 1.87
C ASN A 3 -12.31 -12.65 1.19
N PHE A 4 -11.19 -12.32 1.83
CA PHE A 4 -10.28 -11.29 1.34
C PHE A 4 -9.74 -11.60 -0.06
N ARG A 5 -9.61 -12.87 -0.42
CA ARG A 5 -9.09 -13.29 -1.74
C ARG A 5 -9.94 -12.78 -2.88
N LYS A 6 -11.23 -12.52 -2.63
CA LYS A 6 -12.18 -12.01 -3.62
C LYS A 6 -12.29 -10.49 -3.60
N LEU A 7 -11.63 -9.80 -2.67
CA LEU A 7 -11.71 -8.35 -2.58
C LEU A 7 -10.76 -7.70 -3.58
N VAL A 8 -11.28 -6.80 -4.41
CA VAL A 8 -10.48 -6.08 -5.41
C VAL A 8 -9.39 -5.26 -4.72
N ILE A 9 -9.70 -4.64 -3.56
CA ILE A 9 -8.70 -3.86 -2.82
C ILE A 9 -7.52 -4.73 -2.38
N TRP A 10 -7.75 -6.00 -2.05
CA TRP A 10 -6.66 -6.90 -1.69
C TRP A 10 -5.83 -7.28 -2.92
N THR A 11 -6.48 -7.69 -4.01
CA THR A 11 -5.79 -8.08 -5.24
C THR A 11 -4.92 -6.94 -5.77
N ARG A 12 -5.47 -5.72 -5.80
CA ARG A 12 -4.72 -4.55 -6.25
C ARG A 12 -3.56 -4.21 -5.34
N SER A 13 -3.74 -4.38 -4.02
CA SER A 13 -2.64 -4.12 -3.09
C SER A 13 -1.51 -5.14 -3.25
N ILE A 14 -1.82 -6.39 -3.57
CA ILE A 14 -0.80 -7.41 -3.89
C ILE A 14 0.01 -6.98 -5.12
N ASP A 15 -0.67 -6.54 -6.18
CA ASP A 15 0.01 -6.05 -7.39
C ASP A 15 0.93 -4.87 -7.07
N LEU A 16 0.47 -3.95 -6.23
CA LEU A 16 1.28 -2.81 -5.80
C LEU A 16 2.54 -3.27 -5.03
N VAL A 17 2.41 -4.24 -4.14
CA VAL A 17 3.56 -4.81 -3.41
C VAL A 17 4.61 -5.31 -4.40
N THR A 18 4.19 -6.08 -5.40
CA THR A 18 5.09 -6.62 -6.41
C THR A 18 5.82 -5.49 -7.15
N ARG A 19 5.10 -4.44 -7.52
CA ARG A 19 5.70 -3.30 -8.21
C ARG A 19 6.71 -2.57 -7.32
N ILE A 20 6.42 -2.42 -6.04
CA ILE A 20 7.33 -1.76 -5.10
C ILE A 20 8.62 -2.58 -4.94
N TYR A 21 8.53 -3.90 -4.87
CA TYR A 21 9.73 -4.74 -4.81
C TYR A 21 10.57 -4.61 -6.08
N GLN A 22 9.93 -4.62 -7.25
CA GLN A 22 10.63 -4.41 -8.53
C GLN A 22 11.31 -3.04 -8.58
N LEU A 23 10.62 -2.00 -8.13
CA LEU A 23 11.16 -0.65 -8.10
C LEU A 23 12.36 -0.54 -7.17
N THR A 24 12.23 -1.03 -5.95
CA THR A 24 13.29 -0.90 -4.94
C THR A 24 14.53 -1.69 -5.27
N ASN A 25 14.42 -2.72 -6.12
CA ASN A 25 15.59 -3.43 -6.64
C ASN A 25 16.53 -2.54 -7.45
N THR A 26 16.03 -1.42 -7.97
CA THR A 26 16.85 -0.47 -8.76
C THR A 26 17.54 0.58 -7.91
N PHE A 27 17.26 0.61 -6.61
CA PHE A 27 17.78 1.64 -5.71
C PHE A 27 19.22 1.35 -5.31
N PRO A 28 19.98 2.39 -4.89
CA PRO A 28 21.34 2.18 -4.38
C PRO A 28 21.35 1.21 -3.19
N SER A 29 22.37 0.35 -3.14
CA SER A 29 22.47 -0.69 -2.12
C SER A 29 22.59 -0.13 -0.69
N HIS A 30 23.07 1.11 -0.53
CA HIS A 30 23.14 1.74 0.80
C HIS A 30 21.76 2.04 1.39
N GLU A 31 20.70 1.98 0.58
CA GLU A 31 19.32 2.14 1.06
C GLU A 31 18.67 0.82 1.51
N ARG A 32 19.42 -0.28 1.50
CA ARG A 32 18.86 -1.59 1.82
C ARG A 32 18.12 -1.62 3.16
N PHE A 33 18.70 -1.00 4.19
CA PHE A 33 18.10 -0.92 5.52
C PHE A 33 17.44 0.43 5.80
N GLY A 34 17.33 1.28 4.79
CA GLY A 34 16.65 2.56 4.84
C GLY A 34 15.36 2.52 4.02
N LEU A 35 15.31 3.33 2.93
CA LEU A 35 14.10 3.47 2.11
C LEU A 35 13.61 2.16 1.52
N ILE A 36 14.50 1.28 1.08
CA ILE A 36 14.07 -0.01 0.52
C ILE A 36 13.26 -0.79 1.56
N SER A 37 13.81 -0.96 2.75
CA SER A 37 13.13 -1.68 3.82
C SER A 37 11.81 -1.03 4.22
N GLN A 38 11.80 0.29 4.38
CA GLN A 38 10.61 1.04 4.79
C GLN A 38 9.50 0.94 3.75
N MET A 39 9.83 1.10 2.47
CA MET A 39 8.84 1.03 1.40
C MET A 39 8.25 -0.38 1.25
N GLN A 40 9.09 -1.40 1.33
CA GLN A 40 8.61 -2.78 1.26
C GLN A 40 7.69 -3.11 2.42
N ARG A 41 8.03 -2.68 3.64
CA ARG A 41 7.21 -2.91 4.83
C ARG A 41 5.87 -2.18 4.76
N ALA A 42 5.88 -0.92 4.32
CA ALA A 42 4.66 -0.15 4.15
C ALA A 42 3.75 -0.80 3.10
N ALA A 43 4.32 -1.20 1.97
CA ALA A 43 3.55 -1.84 0.89
C ALA A 43 2.91 -3.15 1.37
N VAL A 44 3.68 -4.04 2.00
CA VAL A 44 3.18 -5.33 2.51
C VAL A 44 2.09 -5.14 3.57
N SER A 45 2.19 -4.10 4.38
CA SER A 45 1.21 -3.79 5.42
C SER A 45 -0.20 -3.53 4.84
N ILE A 46 -0.30 -3.04 3.60
CA ILE A 46 -1.60 -2.76 2.99
C ILE A 46 -2.43 -4.04 2.83
N PRO A 47 -2.01 -5.04 2.05
CA PRO A 47 -2.81 -6.26 1.90
C PRO A 47 -2.91 -7.08 3.19
N THR A 48 -1.88 -7.05 4.02
CA THR A 48 -1.87 -7.80 5.28
C THR A 48 -3.00 -7.34 6.20
N ASN A 49 -3.19 -6.02 6.34
CA ASN A 49 -4.25 -5.48 7.19
C ASN A 49 -5.64 -5.66 6.58
N ILE A 50 -5.76 -5.63 5.26
CA ILE A 50 -7.03 -5.98 4.60
C ILE A 50 -7.40 -7.43 4.94
N ALA A 51 -6.47 -8.35 4.82
CA ALA A 51 -6.71 -9.76 5.09
C ALA A 51 -7.06 -10.00 6.57
N GLU A 52 -6.27 -9.44 7.48
CA GLU A 52 -6.53 -9.58 8.91
C GLU A 52 -7.89 -8.99 9.29
N GLY A 53 -8.22 -7.81 8.77
CA GLY A 53 -9.50 -7.16 9.04
C GLY A 53 -10.68 -7.98 8.53
N SER A 54 -10.52 -8.64 7.40
CA SER A 54 -11.59 -9.45 6.79
C SER A 54 -12.01 -10.62 7.67
N ALA A 55 -11.15 -11.08 8.57
CA ALA A 55 -11.42 -12.18 9.49
C ALA A 55 -12.15 -11.73 10.74
N LYS A 56 -12.29 -10.44 10.98
CA LYS A 56 -12.96 -9.93 12.18
C LYS A 56 -14.45 -10.15 12.12
N THR A 57 -15.08 -10.34 13.29
CA THR A 57 -16.50 -10.62 13.37
C THR A 57 -17.36 -9.37 13.20
N SER A 58 -16.83 -8.19 13.55
CA SER A 58 -17.58 -6.94 13.43
C SER A 58 -17.05 -6.06 12.29
N ASN A 59 -17.96 -5.34 11.66
CA ASN A 59 -17.60 -4.36 10.63
C ASN A 59 -16.76 -3.23 11.22
N LYS A 60 -17.01 -2.86 12.46
CA LYS A 60 -16.23 -1.83 13.16
C LYS A 60 -14.75 -2.22 13.27
N ASP A 61 -14.47 -3.46 13.62
CA ASP A 61 -13.10 -3.93 13.71
C ASP A 61 -12.46 -4.05 12.32
N PHE A 62 -13.20 -4.53 11.33
CA PHE A 62 -12.72 -4.55 9.94
C PHE A 62 -12.35 -3.15 9.48
N ALA A 63 -13.23 -2.17 9.73
CA ALA A 63 -12.96 -0.77 9.36
C ALA A 63 -11.68 -0.24 10.01
N ARG A 64 -11.41 -0.62 11.25
CA ARG A 64 -10.17 -0.22 11.95
C ARG A 64 -8.93 -0.74 11.23
N PHE A 65 -8.94 -2.00 10.78
CA PHE A 65 -7.82 -2.56 10.01
C PHE A 65 -7.67 -1.88 8.65
N LEU A 66 -8.78 -1.50 8.02
CA LEU A 66 -8.72 -0.75 6.76
C LEU A 66 -8.11 0.65 6.96
N GLU A 67 -8.36 1.28 8.10
CA GLU A 67 -7.71 2.54 8.43
C GLU A 67 -6.19 2.39 8.53
N ILE A 68 -5.72 1.26 9.09
CA ILE A 68 -4.29 0.97 9.14
C ILE A 68 -3.73 0.80 7.73
N SER A 69 -4.45 0.10 6.85
CA SER A 69 -4.05 -0.04 5.44
C SER A 69 -3.95 1.30 4.74
N ILE A 70 -4.90 2.20 4.96
CA ILE A 70 -4.86 3.56 4.41
C ILE A 70 -3.63 4.30 4.92
N GLY A 71 -3.36 4.23 6.23
CA GLY A 71 -2.18 4.84 6.83
C GLY A 71 -0.88 4.32 6.20
N SER A 72 -0.80 3.02 5.97
CA SER A 72 0.36 2.41 5.30
C SER A 72 0.52 2.91 3.87
N SER A 73 -0.58 3.13 3.16
CA SER A 73 -0.54 3.67 1.79
C SER A 73 -0.05 5.12 1.76
N LEU A 74 -0.39 5.92 2.77
CA LEU A 74 0.09 7.29 2.90
C LEU A 74 1.57 7.32 3.24
N GLU A 75 2.02 6.41 4.08
CA GLU A 75 3.44 6.24 4.39
C GLU A 75 4.22 5.87 3.12
N LEU A 76 3.72 4.91 2.35
CA LEU A 76 4.35 4.50 1.09
C LEU A 76 4.42 5.65 0.09
N GLU A 77 3.34 6.41 -0.05
CA GLU A 77 3.32 7.58 -0.95
C GLU A 77 4.35 8.62 -0.52
N THR A 78 4.47 8.87 0.78
CA THR A 78 5.46 9.80 1.33
C THR A 78 6.87 9.35 0.96
N GLU A 79 7.16 8.07 1.15
CA GLU A 79 8.47 7.50 0.81
C GLU A 79 8.74 7.56 -0.69
N LEU A 80 7.73 7.34 -1.51
CA LEU A 80 7.85 7.47 -2.97
C LEU A 80 8.23 8.89 -3.37
N ILE A 81 7.63 9.89 -2.74
CA ILE A 81 7.98 11.31 -2.98
C ILE A 81 9.45 11.56 -2.62
N ILE A 82 9.90 10.99 -1.51
CA ILE A 82 11.30 11.11 -1.10
C ILE A 82 12.24 10.52 -2.16
N THR A 83 11.90 9.36 -2.72
CA THR A 83 12.74 8.74 -3.76
C THR A 83 12.81 9.56 -5.03
N LEU A 84 11.73 10.25 -5.38
CA LEU A 84 11.74 11.20 -6.51
C LEU A 84 12.69 12.35 -6.22
N ASN A 85 12.62 12.93 -5.04
CA ASN A 85 13.47 14.05 -4.64
C ASN A 85 14.95 13.65 -4.60
N LEU A 86 15.25 12.41 -4.23
CA LEU A 86 16.60 11.87 -4.24
C LEU A 86 17.06 11.43 -5.64
N LYS A 87 16.17 11.54 -6.63
CA LYS A 87 16.45 11.17 -8.04
C LYS A 87 16.71 9.68 -8.23
N TYR A 88 16.17 8.84 -7.36
CA TYR A 88 16.23 7.37 -7.53
C TYR A 88 15.26 6.89 -8.62
N ILE A 89 14.21 7.65 -8.89
CA ILE A 89 13.22 7.36 -9.92
C ILE A 89 12.97 8.64 -10.73
N ASP A 90 12.53 8.48 -11.98
CA ASP A 90 12.12 9.62 -12.79
C ASP A 90 10.65 9.99 -12.56
N SER A 91 10.23 11.14 -13.11
CA SER A 91 8.88 11.65 -12.91
C SER A 91 7.82 10.75 -13.53
N MET A 92 8.12 10.05 -14.62
CA MET A 92 7.17 9.17 -15.29
C MET A 92 6.85 7.94 -14.41
N ILE A 93 7.87 7.30 -13.87
CA ILE A 93 7.73 6.19 -12.94
C ILE A 93 7.00 6.64 -11.68
N PHE A 94 7.39 7.79 -11.16
CA PHE A 94 6.76 8.36 -9.96
C PHE A 94 5.25 8.55 -10.17
N GLU A 95 4.86 9.23 -11.24
CA GLU A 95 3.44 9.52 -11.50
C GLU A 95 2.63 8.24 -11.66
N ASP A 96 3.16 7.25 -12.36
CA ASP A 96 2.48 5.98 -12.58
C ASP A 96 2.20 5.26 -11.25
N ILE A 97 3.21 5.15 -10.40
CA ILE A 97 3.05 4.46 -9.11
C ILE A 97 2.21 5.29 -8.14
N GLN A 98 2.41 6.61 -8.09
CA GLN A 98 1.62 7.49 -7.25
C GLN A 98 0.13 7.38 -7.59
N ASN A 99 -0.21 7.40 -8.88
CA ASN A 99 -1.60 7.27 -9.30
C ASN A 99 -2.22 5.95 -8.84
N GLU A 100 -1.45 4.88 -8.86
CA GLU A 100 -1.91 3.57 -8.39
C GLU A 100 -2.13 3.56 -6.89
N ILE A 101 -1.23 4.16 -6.13
CA ILE A 101 -1.37 4.30 -4.67
C ILE A 101 -2.62 5.11 -4.33
N ILE A 102 -2.80 6.26 -4.96
CA ILE A 102 -3.95 7.14 -4.70
C ILE A 102 -5.26 6.44 -5.05
N LYS A 103 -5.30 5.73 -6.18
CA LYS A 103 -6.48 4.97 -6.57
C LYS A 103 -6.83 3.92 -5.53
N LEU A 104 -5.84 3.20 -5.03
CA LEU A 104 -6.05 2.20 -4.01
C LEU A 104 -6.54 2.83 -2.70
N GLN A 105 -5.97 3.95 -2.28
CA GLN A 105 -6.44 4.70 -1.11
C GLN A 105 -7.94 5.02 -1.21
N LYS A 106 -8.37 5.52 -2.37
CA LYS A 106 -9.78 5.86 -2.59
C LYS A 106 -10.66 4.62 -2.55
N MET A 107 -10.21 3.53 -3.16
CA MET A 107 -10.97 2.28 -3.18
C MET A 107 -11.14 1.70 -1.77
N ILE A 108 -10.09 1.71 -0.96
CA ILE A 108 -10.16 1.22 0.42
C ILE A 108 -11.08 2.11 1.24
N THR A 109 -11.01 3.43 1.07
CA THR A 109 -11.87 4.37 1.78
C THR A 109 -13.34 4.14 1.44
N VAL A 110 -13.68 3.96 0.17
CA VAL A 110 -15.05 3.68 -0.27
C VAL A 110 -15.53 2.36 0.33
N PHE A 111 -14.71 1.32 0.28
CA PHE A 111 -15.05 0.02 0.86
C PHE A 111 -15.30 0.13 2.36
N LYS A 112 -14.40 0.81 3.08
CA LYS A 112 -14.53 1.03 4.52
C LYS A 112 -15.84 1.75 4.86
N ASN A 113 -16.17 2.80 4.12
CA ASN A 113 -17.39 3.57 4.38
C ASN A 113 -18.66 2.74 4.18
N LYS A 114 -18.64 1.75 3.31
CA LYS A 114 -19.78 0.86 3.09
C LYS A 114 -19.97 -0.14 4.22
N LEU A 115 -18.97 -0.35 5.06
CA LEU A 115 -19.07 -1.22 6.23
C LEU A 115 -19.84 -0.56 7.37
N GLU A 116 -19.97 0.74 7.35
CA GLU A 116 -20.64 1.52 8.40
C GLU A 116 -22.15 1.72 8.14
#